data_3fd2009c4aae3c79ce0d48a090ed8bff
#
_entry.id   3fd2009c4aae3c79ce0d48a090ed8bff
#
_cell.length_a   1.000
_cell.length_b   1.000
_cell.length_c   1.000
_cell.angle_alpha   90.00
_cell.angle_beta   90.00
_cell.angle_gamma   90.00
#
_symmetry.space_group_name_H-M   'P 1'
#
loop_
_entity.id
_entity.type
_entity.pdbx_description
1 polymer ?
#
loop_
_entity_poly.entity_id
_entity_poly.type
_entity_poly.pdbx_seq_one_letter_code
_entity_poly.pdbx_strand_id
1 'polypeptide(L)'
;MGTLDGKVALVSGSGRGIGRAVVEKLAAEGARVVLNDLDKDVADEAAAQLRQAGAEVVACVGSVTDPEFPGRFVQAALDSFGRLDIIVNNAGYTWDNVIQKTSDEQWYAMLDVHLTAPFRILRASSDYIRSAAKAEAAAGTPVMRKVVNVSSVSGVLGNAGQIGYAAGKAGINGMTKTLAKEWGRYQVTVNSVGFGLIKTRLTEMVADAPGTIDIEGRQIRVGVNPELLAAIEPSIPLGRAGTPRDGAGAIYLLCIPESDYITGQVLLCTGGAPI
;
A
#
# COMPACT_ATOMS: atom_id res chain seq x y z
N MET A 1 -23.98 -6.96 8.24
CA MET A 1 -23.21 -5.70 8.41
C MET A 1 -21.74 -6.07 8.48
N GLY A 2 -20.92 -5.49 7.63
CA GLY A 2 -19.48 -5.71 7.64
C GLY A 2 -18.79 -4.84 8.72
N THR A 3 -17.59 -5.22 9.09
CA THR A 3 -16.80 -4.49 10.13
C THR A 3 -16.47 -3.05 9.72
N LEU A 4 -16.45 -2.76 8.41
CA LEU A 4 -16.10 -1.45 7.84
C LEU A 4 -17.30 -0.74 7.19
N ASP A 5 -18.54 -1.13 7.54
CA ASP A 5 -19.74 -0.48 7.02
C ASP A 5 -19.70 1.04 7.22
N GLY A 6 -19.97 1.77 6.15
CA GLY A 6 -19.96 3.24 6.14
C GLY A 6 -18.57 3.89 6.13
N LYS A 7 -17.48 3.14 6.16
CA LYS A 7 -16.11 3.66 6.01
C LYS A 7 -15.76 3.87 4.54
N VAL A 8 -14.84 4.79 4.28
CA VAL A 8 -14.29 5.08 2.95
C VAL A 8 -12.79 4.86 2.95
N ALA A 9 -12.31 4.05 2.01
CA ALA A 9 -10.90 3.69 1.87
C ALA A 9 -10.30 4.19 0.55
N LEU A 10 -9.11 4.80 0.63
CA LEU A 10 -8.22 5.05 -0.50
C LEU A 10 -7.14 3.97 -0.53
N VAL A 11 -6.94 3.30 -1.68
CA VAL A 11 -5.89 2.31 -1.84
C VAL A 11 -5.12 2.58 -3.12
N SER A 12 -3.85 2.96 -3.02
CA SER A 12 -2.99 3.19 -4.18
C SER A 12 -2.42 1.89 -4.74
N GLY A 13 -2.22 1.81 -6.08
CA GLY A 13 -1.70 0.63 -6.76
C GLY A 13 -2.57 -0.61 -6.54
N SER A 14 -3.88 -0.47 -6.71
CA SER A 14 -4.87 -1.47 -6.29
C SER A 14 -5.64 -2.14 -7.43
N GLY A 15 -5.20 -1.96 -8.66
CA GLY A 15 -5.78 -2.69 -9.80
C GLY A 15 -5.35 -4.15 -9.86
N ARG A 16 -4.23 -4.51 -9.23
CA ARG A 16 -3.67 -5.89 -9.23
C ARG A 16 -2.92 -6.23 -7.95
N GLY A 17 -2.52 -7.50 -7.80
CA GLY A 17 -1.65 -7.97 -6.72
C GLY A 17 -2.22 -7.76 -5.31
N ILE A 18 -1.35 -7.33 -4.38
CA ILE A 18 -1.74 -7.09 -2.98
C ILE A 18 -2.80 -6.00 -2.88
N GLY A 19 -2.61 -4.88 -3.57
CA GLY A 19 -3.56 -3.76 -3.55
C GLY A 19 -4.95 -4.18 -4.01
N ARG A 20 -5.05 -5.05 -5.03
CA ARG A 20 -6.31 -5.62 -5.50
C ARG A 20 -6.98 -6.46 -4.41
N ALA A 21 -6.24 -7.36 -3.77
CA ALA A 21 -6.76 -8.17 -2.68
C ALA A 21 -7.18 -7.31 -1.47
N VAL A 22 -6.51 -6.18 -1.24
CA VAL A 22 -6.89 -5.21 -0.20
C VAL A 22 -8.24 -4.57 -0.51
N VAL A 23 -8.44 -4.02 -1.71
CA VAL A 23 -9.73 -3.39 -2.05
C VAL A 23 -10.87 -4.41 -2.05
N GLU A 24 -10.63 -5.64 -2.49
CA GLU A 24 -11.60 -6.74 -2.40
C GLU A 24 -11.96 -7.04 -0.94
N LYS A 25 -10.96 -7.14 -0.07
CA LYS A 25 -11.19 -7.42 1.36
C LYS A 25 -11.94 -6.28 2.04
N LEU A 26 -11.51 -5.02 1.85
CA LEU A 26 -12.15 -3.87 2.47
C LEU A 26 -13.60 -3.69 1.98
N ALA A 27 -13.84 -3.87 0.68
CA ALA A 27 -15.18 -3.81 0.09
C ALA A 27 -16.09 -4.92 0.62
N ALA A 28 -15.60 -6.17 0.72
CA ALA A 28 -16.35 -7.29 1.28
C ALA A 28 -16.74 -7.06 2.75
N GLU A 29 -16.00 -6.22 3.47
CA GLU A 29 -16.28 -5.81 4.85
C GLU A 29 -17.14 -4.53 4.95
N GLY A 30 -17.68 -4.05 3.81
CA GLY A 30 -18.62 -2.94 3.76
C GLY A 30 -18.02 -1.57 3.53
N ALA A 31 -16.71 -1.46 3.29
CA ALA A 31 -16.10 -0.17 2.96
C ALA A 31 -16.42 0.23 1.52
N ARG A 32 -16.68 1.54 1.31
CA ARG A 32 -16.64 2.17 -0.01
C ARG A 32 -15.20 2.45 -0.38
N VAL A 33 -14.81 2.22 -1.62
CA VAL A 33 -13.39 2.21 -2.02
C VAL A 33 -13.12 3.15 -3.17
N VAL A 34 -12.07 3.97 -3.05
CA VAL A 34 -11.43 4.61 -4.17
C VAL A 34 -10.15 3.82 -4.47
N LEU A 35 -10.14 3.12 -5.59
CA LEU A 35 -8.99 2.38 -6.06
C LEU A 35 -8.16 3.23 -7.04
N ASN A 36 -6.86 2.97 -7.09
CA ASN A 36 -5.97 3.60 -8.04
C ASN A 36 -5.09 2.55 -8.73
N ASP A 37 -4.86 2.74 -10.00
CA ASP A 37 -3.75 2.15 -10.74
C ASP A 37 -3.22 3.17 -11.77
N LEU A 38 -1.97 2.98 -12.19
CA LEU A 38 -1.37 3.73 -13.29
C LEU A 38 -2.01 3.36 -14.63
N ASP A 39 -2.33 2.07 -14.78
CA ASP A 39 -2.91 1.46 -15.97
C ASP A 39 -4.45 1.58 -15.90
N LYS A 40 -5.00 2.36 -16.86
CA LYS A 40 -6.44 2.64 -16.92
C LYS A 40 -7.28 1.39 -17.07
N ASP A 41 -6.89 0.49 -17.97
CA ASP A 41 -7.70 -0.70 -18.28
C ASP A 41 -7.75 -1.64 -17.06
N VAL A 42 -6.63 -1.75 -16.34
CA VAL A 42 -6.53 -2.52 -15.10
C VAL A 42 -7.37 -1.92 -13.97
N ALA A 43 -7.36 -0.60 -13.83
CA ALA A 43 -8.19 0.09 -12.83
C ALA A 43 -9.67 -0.06 -13.12
N ASP A 44 -10.06 0.09 -14.39
CA ASP A 44 -11.46 0.00 -14.83
C ASP A 44 -11.99 -1.44 -14.68
N GLU A 45 -11.21 -2.45 -15.08
CA GLU A 45 -11.56 -3.86 -14.87
C GLU A 45 -11.74 -4.17 -13.38
N ALA A 46 -10.80 -3.72 -12.56
CA ALA A 46 -10.86 -3.88 -11.12
C ALA A 46 -12.13 -3.27 -10.52
N ALA A 47 -12.45 -2.04 -10.91
CA ALA A 47 -13.66 -1.35 -10.44
C ALA A 47 -14.94 -2.06 -10.93
N ALA A 48 -14.96 -2.51 -12.19
CA ALA A 48 -16.12 -3.23 -12.74
C ALA A 48 -16.40 -4.52 -11.98
N GLN A 49 -15.39 -5.34 -11.71
CA GLN A 49 -15.54 -6.59 -10.98
C GLN A 49 -16.00 -6.36 -9.54
N LEU A 50 -15.49 -5.34 -8.85
CA LEU A 50 -15.93 -4.99 -7.50
C LEU A 50 -17.40 -4.51 -7.48
N ARG A 51 -17.81 -3.69 -8.47
CA ARG A 51 -19.21 -3.25 -8.59
C ARG A 51 -20.16 -4.45 -8.89
N GLN A 52 -19.73 -5.40 -9.73
CA GLN A 52 -20.49 -6.62 -9.96
C GLN A 52 -20.69 -7.46 -8.70
N ALA A 53 -19.73 -7.41 -7.77
CA ALA A 53 -19.82 -8.02 -6.46
C ALA A 53 -20.64 -7.19 -5.45
N GLY A 54 -21.24 -6.06 -5.87
CA GLY A 54 -22.10 -5.21 -5.05
C GLY A 54 -21.37 -4.12 -4.27
N ALA A 55 -20.07 -3.90 -4.51
CA ALA A 55 -19.31 -2.87 -3.81
C ALA A 55 -19.50 -1.45 -4.42
N GLU A 56 -19.47 -0.43 -3.58
CA GLU A 56 -19.40 0.96 -3.99
C GLU A 56 -17.94 1.36 -4.26
N VAL A 57 -17.59 1.55 -5.53
CA VAL A 57 -16.19 1.74 -5.97
C VAL A 57 -16.05 2.84 -6.99
N VAL A 58 -15.03 3.67 -6.82
CA VAL A 58 -14.57 4.67 -7.77
C VAL A 58 -13.12 4.35 -8.19
N ALA A 59 -12.83 4.41 -9.49
CA ALA A 59 -11.46 4.33 -10.00
C ALA A 59 -10.87 5.73 -10.16
N CYS A 60 -9.69 5.96 -9.62
CA CYS A 60 -8.89 7.16 -9.81
C CYS A 60 -7.58 6.80 -10.51
N VAL A 61 -7.57 6.88 -11.83
CA VAL A 61 -6.43 6.49 -12.66
C VAL A 61 -5.34 7.57 -12.63
N GLY A 62 -4.10 7.15 -12.50
CA GLY A 62 -2.94 8.04 -12.61
C GLY A 62 -1.73 7.58 -11.81
N SER A 63 -0.59 8.21 -12.10
CA SER A 63 0.65 7.97 -11.39
C SER A 63 0.61 8.58 -9.99
N VAL A 64 0.97 7.81 -8.98
CA VAL A 64 1.12 8.32 -7.61
C VAL A 64 2.31 9.28 -7.47
N THR A 65 3.25 9.24 -8.43
CA THR A 65 4.41 10.13 -8.46
C THR A 65 4.14 11.49 -9.11
N ASP A 66 3.03 11.60 -9.87
CA ASP A 66 2.56 12.89 -10.39
C ASP A 66 2.23 13.84 -9.22
N PRO A 67 2.86 15.04 -9.16
CA PRO A 67 2.62 16.00 -8.08
C PRO A 67 1.15 16.40 -7.86
N GLU A 68 0.34 16.40 -8.92
CA GLU A 68 -1.08 16.79 -8.87
C GLU A 68 -2.00 15.62 -8.48
N PHE A 69 -1.53 14.38 -8.62
CA PHE A 69 -2.34 13.19 -8.37
C PHE A 69 -2.85 13.08 -6.92
N PRO A 70 -2.06 13.33 -5.87
CA PRO A 70 -2.50 13.19 -4.49
C PRO A 70 -3.75 14.00 -4.14
N GLY A 71 -3.82 15.23 -4.65
CA GLY A 71 -5.00 16.09 -4.49
C GLY A 71 -6.25 15.49 -5.16
N ARG A 72 -6.11 15.04 -6.42
CA ARG A 72 -7.20 14.38 -7.16
C ARG A 72 -7.67 13.09 -6.49
N PHE A 73 -6.73 12.30 -5.95
CA PHE A 73 -7.03 11.02 -5.32
C PHE A 73 -7.83 11.21 -4.01
N VAL A 74 -7.43 12.14 -3.16
CA VAL A 74 -8.18 12.49 -1.95
C VAL A 74 -9.53 13.10 -2.29
N GLN A 75 -9.56 14.01 -3.26
CA GLN A 75 -10.81 14.66 -3.69
C GLN A 75 -11.82 13.66 -4.25
N ALA A 76 -11.37 12.62 -4.96
CA ALA A 76 -12.24 11.55 -5.46
C ALA A 76 -13.04 10.85 -4.34
N ALA A 77 -12.44 10.66 -3.15
CA ALA A 77 -13.17 10.11 -2.01
C ALA A 77 -14.16 11.09 -1.43
N LEU A 78 -13.80 12.37 -1.34
CA LEU A 78 -14.66 13.41 -0.77
C LEU A 78 -15.85 13.71 -1.68
N ASP A 79 -15.64 13.81 -2.98
CA ASP A 79 -16.71 14.07 -3.95
C ASP A 79 -17.69 12.90 -4.08
N SER A 80 -17.16 11.68 -4.07
CA SER A 80 -17.99 10.50 -4.28
C SER A 80 -18.69 10.02 -3.01
N PHE A 81 -18.07 10.16 -1.86
CA PHE A 81 -18.52 9.53 -0.62
C PHE A 81 -18.60 10.47 0.59
N GLY A 82 -18.16 11.73 0.45
CA GLY A 82 -18.26 12.75 1.48
C GLY A 82 -17.31 12.58 2.68
N ARG A 83 -16.43 11.55 2.67
CA ARG A 83 -15.56 11.25 3.79
C ARG A 83 -14.31 10.44 3.37
N LEU A 84 -13.36 10.35 4.29
CA LEU A 84 -12.15 9.52 4.16
C LEU A 84 -11.77 8.97 5.53
N ASP A 85 -11.71 7.64 5.65
CA ASP A 85 -11.45 6.96 6.92
C ASP A 85 -10.18 6.11 6.89
N ILE A 86 -9.86 5.50 5.75
CA ILE A 86 -8.76 4.56 5.62
C ILE A 86 -7.88 4.98 4.43
N ILE A 87 -6.57 5.05 4.64
CA ILE A 87 -5.59 5.29 3.58
C ILE A 87 -4.61 4.12 3.58
N VAL A 88 -4.49 3.43 2.44
CA VAL A 88 -3.50 2.38 2.23
C VAL A 88 -2.53 2.82 1.13
N ASN A 89 -1.31 3.15 1.52
CA ASN A 89 -0.22 3.46 0.60
C ASN A 89 0.45 2.16 0.18
N ASN A 90 -0.03 1.58 -0.95
CA ASN A 90 0.42 0.28 -1.43
C ASN A 90 1.19 0.37 -2.77
N ALA A 91 0.96 1.39 -3.59
CA ALA A 91 1.60 1.52 -4.89
C ALA A 91 3.13 1.36 -4.81
N GLY A 92 3.69 0.61 -5.74
CA GLY A 92 5.13 0.44 -5.80
C GLY A 92 5.57 -0.70 -6.73
N TYR A 93 6.86 -0.67 -7.05
CA TYR A 93 7.57 -1.67 -7.83
C TYR A 93 9.03 -1.72 -7.35
N THR A 94 9.84 -2.64 -7.88
CA THR A 94 11.28 -2.68 -7.62
C THR A 94 12.05 -2.37 -8.90
N TRP A 95 13.14 -1.63 -8.75
CA TRP A 95 14.11 -1.38 -9.82
C TRP A 95 15.51 -1.60 -9.27
N ASP A 96 15.85 -2.87 -9.18
CA ASP A 96 16.95 -3.36 -8.38
C ASP A 96 18.27 -3.33 -9.16
N ASN A 97 19.34 -2.96 -8.46
CA ASN A 97 20.71 -3.08 -8.94
C ASN A 97 21.70 -3.02 -7.78
N VAL A 98 22.92 -3.54 -7.98
CA VAL A 98 24.02 -3.37 -7.02
C VAL A 98 24.51 -1.93 -7.02
N ILE A 99 25.04 -1.44 -5.90
CA ILE A 99 25.38 -0.02 -5.67
C ILE A 99 26.18 0.61 -6.81
N GLN A 100 27.20 -0.08 -7.30
CA GLN A 100 28.08 0.44 -8.36
C GLN A 100 27.43 0.53 -9.75
N LYS A 101 26.22 -0.02 -9.91
CA LYS A 101 25.44 0.00 -11.16
C LYS A 101 24.11 0.72 -10.99
N THR A 102 23.73 1.12 -9.80
CA THR A 102 22.49 1.86 -9.54
C THR A 102 22.67 3.29 -10.08
N SER A 103 21.81 3.68 -11.01
CA SER A 103 21.78 5.06 -11.50
C SER A 103 21.01 5.99 -10.56
N ASP A 104 21.27 7.30 -10.68
CA ASP A 104 20.48 8.31 -9.97
C ASP A 104 19.00 8.22 -10.32
N GLU A 105 18.65 7.88 -11.57
CA GLU A 105 17.29 7.67 -12.01
C GLU A 105 16.63 6.52 -11.24
N GLN A 106 17.30 5.37 -11.12
CA GLN A 106 16.79 4.24 -10.33
C GLN A 106 16.60 4.63 -8.87
N TRP A 107 17.57 5.34 -8.29
CA TRP A 107 17.50 5.82 -6.92
C TRP A 107 16.30 6.72 -6.69
N TYR A 108 16.16 7.79 -7.49
CA TYR A 108 15.05 8.73 -7.33
C TYR A 108 13.68 8.10 -7.63
N ALA A 109 13.57 7.22 -8.62
CA ALA A 109 12.32 6.51 -8.91
C ALA A 109 11.84 5.66 -7.72
N MET A 110 12.77 4.97 -7.03
CA MET A 110 12.44 4.20 -5.83
C MET A 110 12.02 5.08 -4.66
N LEU A 111 12.72 6.20 -4.42
CA LEU A 111 12.31 7.14 -3.37
C LEU A 111 10.98 7.82 -3.70
N ASP A 112 10.75 8.18 -4.95
CA ASP A 112 9.51 8.85 -5.37
C ASP A 112 8.29 7.98 -5.12
N VAL A 113 8.29 6.75 -5.61
CA VAL A 113 7.13 5.87 -5.49
C VAL A 113 6.92 5.35 -4.07
N HIS A 114 8.00 5.07 -3.32
CA HIS A 114 7.88 4.41 -2.01
C HIS A 114 7.86 5.36 -0.81
N LEU A 115 8.28 6.60 -0.99
CA LEU A 115 8.37 7.57 0.11
C LEU A 115 7.70 8.90 -0.22
N THR A 116 8.07 9.55 -1.35
CA THR A 116 7.54 10.86 -1.72
C THR A 116 6.05 10.81 -2.04
N ALA A 117 5.60 9.80 -2.80
CA ALA A 117 4.18 9.66 -3.16
C ALA A 117 3.29 9.42 -1.93
N PRO A 118 3.58 8.47 -1.02
CA PRO A 118 2.87 8.36 0.25
C PRO A 118 2.86 9.64 1.07
N PHE A 119 3.99 10.33 1.19
CA PHE A 119 4.06 11.64 1.86
C PHE A 119 3.08 12.65 1.24
N ARG A 120 3.06 12.77 -0.09
CA ARG A 120 2.18 13.70 -0.80
C ARG A 120 0.70 13.36 -0.60
N ILE A 121 0.31 12.06 -0.63
CA ILE A 121 -1.07 11.59 -0.38
C ILE A 121 -1.48 11.93 1.06
N LEU A 122 -0.64 11.65 2.04
CA LEU A 122 -0.92 11.96 3.44
C LEU A 122 -1.00 13.47 3.69
N ARG A 123 -0.12 14.25 3.07
CA ARG A 123 -0.18 15.72 3.14
C ARG A 123 -1.47 16.27 2.51
N ALA A 124 -1.88 15.75 1.36
CA ALA A 124 -3.13 16.17 0.71
C ALA A 124 -4.39 15.84 1.54
N SER A 125 -4.36 14.76 2.33
CA SER A 125 -5.47 14.38 3.20
C SER A 125 -5.52 15.15 4.54
N SER A 126 -4.45 15.88 4.90
CA SER A 126 -4.27 16.44 6.24
C SER A 126 -5.32 17.46 6.64
N ASP A 127 -5.73 18.33 5.72
CA ASP A 127 -6.71 19.39 6.03
C ASP A 127 -8.10 18.81 6.26
N TYR A 128 -8.51 17.83 5.46
CA TYR A 128 -9.75 17.10 5.68
C TYR A 128 -9.73 16.38 7.04
N ILE A 129 -8.68 15.61 7.33
CA ILE A 129 -8.55 14.85 8.58
C ILE A 129 -8.64 15.77 9.80
N ARG A 130 -7.92 16.88 9.79
CA ARG A 130 -7.91 17.85 10.89
C ARG A 130 -9.28 18.52 11.09
N SER A 131 -9.93 18.93 9.99
CA SER A 131 -11.22 19.57 10.02
C SER A 131 -12.32 18.62 10.49
N ALA A 132 -12.34 17.40 9.95
CA ALA A 132 -13.29 16.37 10.33
C ALA A 132 -13.12 15.98 11.83
N ALA A 133 -11.89 15.72 12.27
CA ALA A 133 -11.63 15.38 13.68
C ALA A 133 -12.06 16.48 14.65
N LYS A 134 -11.86 17.76 14.28
CA LYS A 134 -12.33 18.91 15.08
C LYS A 134 -13.85 18.97 15.16
N ALA A 135 -14.54 18.77 14.05
CA ALA A 135 -16.01 18.78 14.01
C ALA A 135 -16.61 17.60 14.83
N GLU A 136 -16.04 16.42 14.65
CA GLU A 136 -16.44 15.19 15.37
C GLU A 136 -16.21 15.31 16.87
N ALA A 137 -15.08 15.86 17.31
CA ALA A 137 -14.81 16.11 18.72
C ALA A 137 -15.80 17.12 19.31
N ALA A 138 -16.15 18.20 18.59
CA ALA A 138 -17.12 19.17 19.02
C ALA A 138 -18.55 18.58 19.11
N ALA A 139 -18.87 17.60 18.27
CA ALA A 139 -20.13 16.86 18.30
C ALA A 139 -20.16 15.71 19.33
N GLY A 140 -19.04 15.41 20.00
CA GLY A 140 -18.94 14.28 20.95
C GLY A 140 -18.93 12.89 20.27
N THR A 141 -18.67 12.83 18.97
CA THR A 141 -18.68 11.59 18.17
C THR A 141 -17.34 11.38 17.44
N PRO A 142 -16.22 11.20 18.15
CA PRO A 142 -14.91 11.04 17.53
C PRO A 142 -14.88 9.77 16.66
N VAL A 143 -14.23 9.87 15.50
CA VAL A 143 -14.08 8.78 14.54
C VAL A 143 -12.62 8.38 14.41
N MET A 144 -12.35 7.10 14.67
CA MET A 144 -11.02 6.54 14.38
C MET A 144 -10.79 6.38 12.89
N ARG A 145 -9.64 6.87 12.44
CA ARG A 145 -9.14 6.73 11.06
C ARG A 145 -7.86 5.91 11.03
N LYS A 146 -7.58 5.31 9.90
CA LYS A 146 -6.50 4.35 9.73
C LYS A 146 -5.60 4.74 8.57
N VAL A 147 -4.31 4.72 8.80
CA VAL A 147 -3.29 4.79 7.74
C VAL A 147 -2.45 3.53 7.82
N VAL A 148 -2.35 2.81 6.70
CA VAL A 148 -1.48 1.65 6.57
C VAL A 148 -0.51 1.87 5.41
N ASN A 149 0.77 1.92 5.71
CA ASN A 149 1.83 2.05 4.73
C ASN A 149 2.41 0.67 4.41
N VAL A 150 2.49 0.33 3.12
CA VAL A 150 3.13 -0.93 2.71
C VAL A 150 4.64 -0.76 2.69
N SER A 151 5.30 -1.49 3.60
CA SER A 151 6.74 -1.60 3.71
C SER A 151 7.22 -2.99 3.22
N SER A 152 8.43 -3.35 3.57
CA SER A 152 9.08 -4.62 3.22
C SER A 152 10.07 -5.01 4.31
N VAL A 153 10.38 -6.29 4.40
CA VAL A 153 11.54 -6.76 5.17
C VAL A 153 12.82 -6.08 4.71
N SER A 154 12.95 -5.74 3.42
CA SER A 154 14.09 -4.98 2.90
C SER A 154 14.23 -3.59 3.53
N GLY A 155 13.12 -2.98 3.97
CA GLY A 155 13.14 -1.70 4.69
C GLY A 155 13.47 -1.83 6.19
N VAL A 156 13.61 -3.05 6.70
CA VAL A 156 13.99 -3.33 8.10
C VAL A 156 15.40 -3.89 8.19
N LEU A 157 15.75 -4.81 7.30
CA LEU A 157 16.99 -5.59 7.32
C LEU A 157 17.97 -5.20 6.21
N GLY A 158 17.49 -4.50 5.19
CA GLY A 158 18.21 -4.38 3.93
C GLY A 158 18.07 -5.64 3.06
N ASN A 159 18.40 -5.49 1.77
CA ASN A 159 18.54 -6.61 0.85
C ASN A 159 19.56 -6.24 -0.23
N ALA A 160 20.49 -7.14 -0.52
CA ALA A 160 21.52 -6.91 -1.52
C ALA A 160 20.88 -6.63 -2.90
N GLY A 161 21.35 -5.57 -3.58
CA GLY A 161 20.80 -5.13 -4.86
C GLY A 161 19.57 -4.22 -4.78
N GLN A 162 19.04 -3.93 -3.59
CA GLN A 162 17.81 -3.14 -3.39
C GLN A 162 18.05 -1.80 -2.68
N ILE A 163 19.18 -1.14 -2.90
CA ILE A 163 19.55 0.04 -2.09
C ILE A 163 18.49 1.16 -2.13
N GLY A 164 17.96 1.50 -3.30
CA GLY A 164 16.92 2.53 -3.44
C GLY A 164 15.58 2.09 -2.84
N TYR A 165 15.18 0.84 -3.14
CA TYR A 165 13.96 0.24 -2.60
C TYR A 165 14.01 0.14 -1.07
N ALA A 166 15.08 -0.42 -0.52
CA ALA A 166 15.26 -0.55 0.92
C ALA A 166 15.28 0.81 1.63
N ALA A 167 15.93 1.82 1.05
CA ALA A 167 15.94 3.19 1.57
C ALA A 167 14.52 3.78 1.61
N GLY A 168 13.74 3.66 0.52
CA GLY A 168 12.36 4.11 0.47
C GLY A 168 11.47 3.40 1.51
N LYS A 169 11.62 2.07 1.64
CA LYS A 169 10.87 1.26 2.61
C LYS A 169 11.31 1.47 4.07
N ALA A 170 12.56 1.81 4.33
CA ALA A 170 13.02 2.25 5.65
C ALA A 170 12.49 3.67 5.97
N GLY A 171 12.51 4.56 5.00
CA GLY A 171 11.96 5.92 5.13
C GLY A 171 10.47 5.92 5.48
N ILE A 172 9.65 5.07 4.84
CA ILE A 172 8.22 4.96 5.14
C ILE A 172 7.97 4.46 6.57
N ASN A 173 8.83 3.59 7.12
CA ASN A 173 8.76 3.15 8.51
C ASN A 173 9.05 4.30 9.49
N GLY A 174 10.00 5.18 9.16
CA GLY A 174 10.28 6.41 9.91
C GLY A 174 9.09 7.38 9.87
N MET A 175 8.54 7.62 8.67
CA MET A 175 7.37 8.47 8.47
C MET A 175 6.15 7.95 9.23
N THR A 176 5.91 6.64 9.24
CA THR A 176 4.86 5.96 10.00
C THR A 176 4.93 6.32 11.50
N LYS A 177 6.11 6.17 12.10
CA LYS A 177 6.33 6.45 13.53
C LYS A 177 6.15 7.94 13.87
N THR A 178 6.59 8.83 12.99
CA THR A 178 6.45 10.28 13.17
C THR A 178 4.99 10.69 13.09
N LEU A 179 4.30 10.26 12.04
CA LEU A 179 2.92 10.65 11.79
C LEU A 179 1.94 10.05 12.84
N ALA A 180 2.25 8.86 13.38
CA ALA A 180 1.51 8.29 14.50
C ALA A 180 1.47 9.23 15.72
N LYS A 181 2.59 9.91 16.01
CA LYS A 181 2.69 10.89 17.08
C LYS A 181 1.97 12.20 16.76
N GLU A 182 2.06 12.67 15.52
CA GLU A 182 1.44 13.92 15.08
C GLU A 182 -0.09 13.81 15.00
N TRP A 183 -0.59 12.69 14.48
CA TRP A 183 -2.00 12.51 14.12
C TRP A 183 -2.82 11.76 15.19
N GLY A 184 -2.20 11.22 16.22
CA GLY A 184 -2.91 10.58 17.35
C GLY A 184 -3.97 11.47 17.96
N ARG A 185 -3.69 12.77 18.12
CA ARG A 185 -4.66 13.76 18.62
C ARG A 185 -5.87 13.98 17.71
N TYR A 186 -5.81 13.54 16.46
CA TYR A 186 -6.92 13.57 15.49
C TYR A 186 -7.62 12.22 15.36
N GLN A 187 -7.37 11.30 16.30
CA GLN A 187 -7.91 9.93 16.27
C GLN A 187 -7.51 9.18 15.00
N VAL A 188 -6.23 9.26 14.62
CA VAL A 188 -5.68 8.51 13.48
C VAL A 188 -4.58 7.58 13.96
N THR A 189 -4.73 6.28 13.68
CA THR A 189 -3.62 5.34 13.80
C THR A 189 -2.83 5.29 12.50
N VAL A 190 -1.51 5.22 12.60
CA VAL A 190 -0.62 5.13 11.46
C VAL A 190 0.34 3.96 11.68
N ASN A 191 0.22 2.93 10.85
CA ASN A 191 1.05 1.74 10.94
C ASN A 191 1.64 1.37 9.59
N SER A 192 2.62 0.49 9.57
CA SER A 192 3.11 -0.12 8.34
C SER A 192 3.09 -1.64 8.41
N VAL A 193 2.96 -2.28 7.23
CA VAL A 193 3.09 -3.73 7.06
C VAL A 193 4.31 -4.01 6.21
N GLY A 194 5.30 -4.68 6.79
CA GLY A 194 6.51 -5.13 6.10
C GLY A 194 6.32 -6.54 5.55
N PHE A 195 6.24 -6.67 4.24
CA PHE A 195 6.08 -7.97 3.61
C PHE A 195 7.43 -8.67 3.42
N GLY A 196 7.43 -10.00 3.65
CA GLY A 196 8.42 -10.92 3.13
C GLY A 196 8.11 -11.30 1.67
N LEU A 197 8.32 -12.57 1.34
CA LEU A 197 8.01 -13.08 0.00
C LEU A 197 6.50 -13.27 -0.17
N ILE A 198 5.88 -12.45 -1.02
CA ILE A 198 4.47 -12.58 -1.44
C ILE A 198 4.44 -12.85 -2.96
N LYS A 199 3.75 -13.91 -3.38
CA LYS A 199 3.58 -14.26 -4.80
C LYS A 199 2.68 -13.23 -5.49
N THR A 200 3.26 -12.43 -6.36
CA THR A 200 2.58 -11.42 -7.19
C THR A 200 3.23 -11.41 -8.57
N ARG A 201 2.64 -10.69 -9.55
CA ARG A 201 3.26 -10.50 -10.86
C ARG A 201 4.72 -10.01 -10.79
N LEU A 202 5.07 -9.24 -9.78
CA LEU A 202 6.44 -8.73 -9.59
C LEU A 202 7.41 -9.83 -9.10
N THR A 203 6.88 -10.91 -8.53
CA THR A 203 7.64 -12.05 -8.00
C THR A 203 7.32 -13.35 -8.74
N GLU A 204 6.38 -13.34 -9.70
CA GLU A 204 6.06 -14.52 -10.50
C GLU A 204 7.26 -14.96 -11.34
N MET A 205 7.42 -16.27 -11.43
CA MET A 205 8.43 -16.90 -12.25
C MET A 205 8.16 -16.63 -13.73
N VAL A 206 9.13 -16.07 -14.42
CA VAL A 206 9.13 -16.04 -15.90
C VAL A 206 9.99 -17.20 -16.36
N ALA A 207 9.37 -18.23 -16.92
CA ALA A 207 10.00 -19.52 -17.20
C ALA A 207 11.21 -19.43 -18.16
N ASP A 208 11.25 -18.45 -19.09
CA ASP A 208 12.24 -18.40 -20.15
C ASP A 208 13.06 -17.09 -20.26
N ALA A 209 12.70 -16.05 -19.52
CA ALA A 209 13.47 -14.80 -19.39
C ALA A 209 12.89 -13.92 -18.27
N PRO A 210 13.67 -13.01 -17.66
CA PRO A 210 13.11 -11.99 -16.76
C PRO A 210 12.02 -11.22 -17.51
N GLY A 211 10.80 -11.20 -16.98
CA GLY A 211 9.73 -10.37 -17.53
C GLY A 211 10.14 -8.91 -17.49
N THR A 212 9.68 -8.14 -18.46
CA THR A 212 9.86 -6.68 -18.47
C THR A 212 8.51 -6.04 -18.37
N ILE A 213 8.36 -5.06 -17.48
CA ILE A 213 7.18 -4.21 -17.40
C ILE A 213 7.56 -2.79 -17.79
N ASP A 214 6.65 -2.11 -18.46
CA ASP A 214 6.78 -0.68 -18.70
C ASP A 214 6.16 0.08 -17.53
N ILE A 215 6.93 0.97 -16.93
CA ILE A 215 6.46 1.92 -15.91
C ILE A 215 6.86 3.32 -16.36
N GLU A 216 5.93 4.07 -16.89
CA GLU A 216 6.13 5.44 -17.35
C GLU A 216 7.28 5.57 -18.37
N GLY A 217 7.34 4.64 -19.34
CA GLY A 217 8.37 4.58 -20.38
C GLY A 217 9.68 3.91 -19.93
N ARG A 218 9.76 3.43 -18.70
CA ARG A 218 10.92 2.71 -18.16
C ARG A 218 10.71 1.21 -18.29
N GLN A 219 11.61 0.54 -19.00
CA GLN A 219 11.61 -0.92 -19.13
C GLN A 219 12.28 -1.55 -17.91
N ILE A 220 11.47 -2.04 -16.98
CA ILE A 220 11.93 -2.58 -15.70
C ILE A 220 11.84 -4.09 -15.71
N ARG A 221 12.96 -4.74 -15.41
CA ARG A 221 12.99 -6.19 -15.24
C ARG A 221 12.27 -6.58 -13.97
N VAL A 222 11.36 -7.54 -14.07
CA VAL A 222 10.59 -8.08 -12.95
C VAL A 222 10.70 -9.61 -12.92
N GLY A 223 10.38 -10.18 -11.78
CA GLY A 223 10.43 -11.61 -11.54
C GLY A 223 11.61 -11.98 -10.65
N VAL A 224 11.44 -13.06 -9.92
CA VAL A 224 12.49 -13.66 -9.09
C VAL A 224 13.01 -14.90 -9.81
N ASN A 225 14.34 -15.11 -9.76
CA ASN A 225 14.91 -16.33 -10.30
C ASN A 225 14.22 -17.56 -9.67
N PRO A 226 13.73 -18.53 -10.48
CA PRO A 226 13.06 -19.72 -10.00
C PRO A 226 13.88 -20.54 -8.99
N GLU A 227 15.19 -20.64 -9.19
CA GLU A 227 16.10 -21.34 -8.27
C GLU A 227 16.18 -20.62 -6.90
N LEU A 228 16.19 -19.27 -6.92
CA LEU A 228 16.19 -18.47 -5.70
C LEU A 228 14.85 -18.60 -4.95
N LEU A 229 13.72 -18.60 -5.66
CA LEU A 229 12.41 -18.87 -5.07
C LEU A 229 12.34 -20.26 -4.43
N ALA A 230 12.79 -21.28 -5.15
CA ALA A 230 12.85 -22.65 -4.66
C ALA A 230 13.78 -22.82 -3.43
N ALA A 231 14.82 -21.99 -3.33
CA ALA A 231 15.71 -21.97 -2.18
C ALA A 231 15.13 -21.22 -0.96
N ILE A 232 14.38 -20.15 -1.20
CA ILE A 232 13.81 -19.32 -0.13
C ILE A 232 12.54 -19.93 0.46
N GLU A 233 11.62 -20.47 -0.34
CA GLU A 233 10.33 -21.01 0.16
C GLU A 233 10.50 -22.04 1.29
N PRO A 234 11.41 -23.01 1.22
CA PRO A 234 11.63 -23.97 2.32
C PRO A 234 12.18 -23.35 3.61
N SER A 235 12.78 -22.15 3.52
CA SER A 235 13.29 -21.42 4.70
C SER A 235 12.20 -20.66 5.45
N ILE A 236 11.00 -20.53 4.86
CA ILE A 236 9.85 -19.91 5.51
C ILE A 236 9.22 -20.91 6.47
N PRO A 237 9.12 -20.64 7.78
CA PRO A 237 8.57 -21.59 8.76
C PRO A 237 7.16 -22.07 8.44
N LEU A 238 6.30 -21.25 7.82
CA LEU A 238 4.98 -21.66 7.36
C LEU A 238 5.02 -22.52 6.07
N GLY A 239 6.21 -22.84 5.53
CA GLY A 239 6.43 -23.75 4.41
C GLY A 239 5.96 -23.23 3.04
N ARG A 240 5.63 -21.95 2.93
CA ARG A 240 5.17 -21.35 1.68
C ARG A 240 5.42 -19.84 1.61
N ALA A 241 5.55 -19.32 0.43
CA ALA A 241 5.40 -17.88 0.21
C ALA A 241 3.96 -17.42 0.51
N GLY A 242 3.81 -16.16 0.91
CA GLY A 242 2.50 -15.54 1.10
C GLY A 242 1.78 -15.32 -0.24
N THR A 243 0.48 -15.17 -0.16
CA THR A 243 -0.39 -14.79 -1.28
C THR A 243 -0.83 -13.33 -1.14
N PRO A 244 -1.37 -12.68 -2.20
CA PRO A 244 -1.99 -11.37 -2.07
C PRO A 244 -3.06 -11.30 -0.97
N ARG A 245 -3.81 -12.38 -0.75
CA ARG A 245 -4.80 -12.48 0.32
C ARG A 245 -4.17 -12.47 1.72
N ASP A 246 -3.03 -13.13 1.90
CA ASP A 246 -2.29 -13.06 3.18
C ASP A 246 -1.85 -11.62 3.46
N GLY A 247 -1.34 -10.92 2.42
CA GLY A 247 -0.98 -9.51 2.52
C GLY A 247 -2.17 -8.59 2.83
N ALA A 248 -3.29 -8.81 2.16
CA ALA A 248 -4.52 -8.07 2.41
C ALA A 248 -5.06 -8.31 3.82
N GLY A 249 -4.96 -9.54 4.33
CA GLY A 249 -5.30 -9.87 5.72
C GLY A 249 -4.50 -9.07 6.73
N ALA A 250 -3.18 -8.99 6.55
CA ALA A 250 -2.32 -8.21 7.44
C ALA A 250 -2.64 -6.70 7.43
N ILE A 251 -2.95 -6.13 6.25
CA ILE A 251 -3.40 -4.73 6.13
C ILE A 251 -4.75 -4.55 6.80
N TYR A 252 -5.70 -5.44 6.54
CA TYR A 252 -7.05 -5.39 7.10
C TYR A 252 -7.06 -5.39 8.63
N LEU A 253 -6.21 -6.20 9.28
CA LEU A 253 -6.06 -6.21 10.75
C LEU A 253 -5.74 -4.83 11.33
N LEU A 254 -5.06 -3.96 10.58
CA LEU A 254 -4.74 -2.60 10.98
C LEU A 254 -5.81 -1.57 10.57
N CYS A 255 -6.86 -1.99 9.87
CA CYS A 255 -7.97 -1.13 9.45
C CYS A 255 -9.23 -1.28 10.32
N ILE A 256 -9.33 -2.34 11.13
CA ILE A 256 -10.52 -2.66 11.95
C ILE A 256 -10.48 -1.98 13.32
N PRO A 257 -11.63 -1.88 14.02
CA PRO A 257 -11.72 -1.26 15.34
C PRO A 257 -10.82 -1.91 16.41
N GLU A 258 -10.59 -3.22 16.33
CA GLU A 258 -9.75 -3.97 17.26
C GLU A 258 -8.29 -3.49 17.27
N SER A 259 -7.88 -2.74 16.25
CA SER A 259 -6.55 -2.10 16.17
C SER A 259 -6.54 -0.61 16.55
N ASP A 260 -7.59 -0.08 17.18
CA ASP A 260 -7.69 1.35 17.51
C ASP A 260 -6.60 1.84 18.46
N TYR A 261 -6.01 0.95 19.25
CA TYR A 261 -4.91 1.28 20.15
C TYR A 261 -3.53 0.88 19.63
N ILE A 262 -3.43 0.49 18.34
CA ILE A 262 -2.18 0.11 17.67
C ILE A 262 -1.77 1.24 16.74
N THR A 263 -0.68 1.93 17.04
CA THR A 263 -0.14 3.00 16.18
C THR A 263 1.38 3.08 16.25
N GLY A 264 2.02 3.55 15.17
CA GLY A 264 3.47 3.67 15.04
C GLY A 264 4.21 2.34 14.85
N GLN A 265 3.49 1.25 14.58
CA GLN A 265 4.07 -0.09 14.49
C GLN A 265 4.44 -0.47 13.07
N VAL A 266 5.43 -1.36 12.97
CA VAL A 266 5.79 -2.08 11.74
C VAL A 266 5.45 -3.55 11.95
N LEU A 267 4.32 -3.99 11.41
CA LEU A 267 3.90 -5.39 11.45
C LEU A 267 4.60 -6.16 10.33
N LEU A 268 5.31 -7.21 10.67
CA LEU A 268 5.94 -8.06 9.67
C LEU A 268 5.02 -9.22 9.29
N CYS A 269 4.78 -9.36 7.99
CA CYS A 269 3.98 -10.43 7.39
C CYS A 269 4.89 -11.27 6.50
N THR A 270 5.57 -12.25 7.11
CA THR A 270 6.72 -12.98 6.51
C THR A 270 6.56 -14.49 6.52
N GLY A 271 5.49 -15.01 7.14
CA GLY A 271 5.34 -16.45 7.37
C GLY A 271 6.36 -17.01 8.37
N GLY A 272 6.99 -16.14 9.20
CA GLY A 272 8.03 -16.50 10.16
C GLY A 272 9.43 -16.56 9.55
N ALA A 273 9.63 -16.12 8.30
CA ALA A 273 10.98 -16.06 7.73
C ALA A 273 11.93 -15.32 8.67
N PRO A 274 13.18 -15.79 8.83
CA PRO A 274 14.13 -15.19 9.75
C PRO A 274 14.35 -13.70 9.40
N ILE A 275 14.36 -12.89 10.46
CA ILE A 275 14.57 -11.47 10.42
C ILE A 275 15.99 -11.17 10.88
#